data_7f81fb0bd0494b004e5ef68b1558250d
#
_entry.id   7f81fb0bd0494b004e5ef68b1558250d
#
_cell.length_a   1.000
_cell.length_b   1.000
_cell.length_c   1.000
_cell.angle_alpha   90.00
_cell.angle_beta   90.00
_cell.angle_gamma   90.00
#
_symmetry.space_group_name_H-M   'P 1'
#
loop_
_entity.id
_entity.type
_entity.pdbx_description
1 polymer ?
#
loop_
_entity_poly.entity_id
_entity_poly.type
_entity_poly.pdbx_seq_one_letter_code
_entity_poly.pdbx_strand_id
1 'polypeptide(L)'
;MHILVVEDDVPLTRQINAALLPAGHKPVVTHNGETALQAATEMPFDLIVIDIGFPRMNGFELLRRLRSLHLKSRVLILTARGEIQDRVAGLQLGADDYLAKPFSMAELVARVDALGRYPEEPVVTWHVGTLTLDLINHELHRGAQRIDLSVREFMVLKVLMREPGRVFTRTELCERVWEHQHEYDAKLVEVFIGRLRKKIGEPPLIRTVRRVGDTIRETRV
;
A
#
# COMPACT_ATOMS: atom_id res chain seq x y z
N MET A 1 -12.31 -0.21 -11.66
CA MET A 1 -10.94 -0.72 -11.64
C MET A 1 -10.90 -2.15 -12.16
N HIS A 2 -9.79 -2.54 -12.81
CA HIS A 2 -9.46 -3.93 -13.11
C HIS A 2 -8.82 -4.55 -11.86
N ILE A 3 -9.41 -5.60 -11.32
CA ILE A 3 -8.99 -6.21 -10.04
C ILE A 3 -8.68 -7.67 -10.27
N LEU A 4 -7.46 -8.11 -9.92
CA LEU A 4 -7.13 -9.53 -9.87
C LEU A 4 -7.43 -10.06 -8.46
N VAL A 5 -8.24 -11.11 -8.36
CA VAL A 5 -8.56 -11.79 -7.10
C VAL A 5 -7.87 -13.15 -7.10
N VAL A 6 -7.01 -13.38 -6.10
CA VAL A 6 -6.23 -14.62 -5.94
C VAL A 6 -6.65 -15.29 -4.65
N GLU A 7 -7.49 -16.30 -4.76
CA GLU A 7 -8.12 -17.02 -3.65
C GLU A 7 -8.48 -18.42 -4.11
N ASP A 8 -8.15 -19.47 -3.37
CA ASP A 8 -8.43 -20.85 -3.71
C ASP A 8 -9.84 -21.31 -3.26
N ASP A 9 -10.44 -20.62 -2.29
CA ASP A 9 -11.83 -20.88 -1.88
C ASP A 9 -12.81 -20.38 -2.94
N VAL A 10 -13.38 -21.33 -3.73
CA VAL A 10 -14.34 -21.02 -4.80
C VAL A 10 -15.62 -20.37 -4.29
N PRO A 11 -16.26 -20.78 -3.19
CA PRO A 11 -17.36 -20.05 -2.56
C PRO A 11 -17.01 -18.59 -2.25
N LEU A 12 -15.87 -18.32 -1.63
CA LEU A 12 -15.43 -16.98 -1.28
C LEU A 12 -15.17 -16.13 -2.51
N THR A 13 -14.49 -16.66 -3.55
CA THR A 13 -14.26 -15.93 -4.80
C THR A 13 -15.55 -15.53 -5.50
N ARG A 14 -16.59 -16.38 -5.44
CA ARG A 14 -17.92 -16.04 -5.98
C ARG A 14 -18.57 -14.88 -5.22
N GLN A 15 -18.45 -14.86 -3.89
CA GLN A 15 -18.97 -13.76 -3.07
C GLN A 15 -18.22 -12.46 -3.33
N ILE A 16 -16.88 -12.50 -3.41
CA ILE A 16 -16.05 -11.34 -3.74
C ILE A 16 -16.42 -10.80 -5.12
N ASN A 17 -16.53 -11.66 -6.11
CA ASN A 17 -16.91 -11.28 -7.47
C ASN A 17 -18.32 -10.64 -7.51
N ALA A 18 -19.29 -11.25 -6.81
CA ALA A 18 -20.63 -10.71 -6.71
C ALA A 18 -20.73 -9.37 -5.99
N ALA A 19 -19.80 -9.06 -5.09
CA ALA A 19 -19.73 -7.79 -4.40
C ALA A 19 -19.03 -6.70 -5.23
N LEU A 20 -17.96 -7.06 -5.95
CA LEU A 20 -17.16 -6.09 -6.72
C LEU A 20 -17.83 -5.64 -8.03
N LEU A 21 -18.58 -6.52 -8.70
CA LEU A 21 -19.25 -6.20 -9.97
C LEU A 21 -20.27 -5.05 -9.83
N PRO A 22 -21.22 -5.07 -8.87
CA PRO A 22 -22.16 -3.98 -8.68
C PRO A 22 -21.51 -2.66 -8.26
N ALA A 23 -20.32 -2.73 -7.61
CA ALA A 23 -19.51 -1.57 -7.25
C ALA A 23 -18.76 -0.95 -8.45
N GLY A 24 -18.97 -1.47 -9.68
CA GLY A 24 -18.38 -0.93 -10.90
C GLY A 24 -16.93 -1.40 -11.18
N HIS A 25 -16.48 -2.43 -10.47
CA HIS A 25 -15.16 -3.04 -10.73
C HIS A 25 -15.24 -4.17 -11.74
N LYS A 26 -14.09 -4.55 -12.30
CA LYS A 26 -13.94 -5.66 -13.25
C LYS A 26 -13.00 -6.69 -12.64
N PRO A 27 -13.52 -7.61 -11.79
CA PRO A 27 -12.72 -8.65 -11.19
C PRO A 27 -12.35 -9.75 -12.17
N VAL A 28 -11.11 -10.20 -12.13
CA VAL A 28 -10.58 -11.42 -12.75
C VAL A 28 -10.15 -12.33 -11.61
N VAL A 29 -10.61 -13.57 -11.61
CA VAL A 29 -10.36 -14.54 -10.53
C VAL A 29 -9.33 -15.55 -10.96
N THR A 30 -8.38 -15.83 -10.09
CA THR A 30 -7.42 -16.93 -10.20
C THR A 30 -7.39 -17.70 -8.88
N HIS A 31 -7.11 -19.01 -8.94
CA HIS A 31 -7.15 -19.89 -7.77
C HIS A 31 -5.77 -20.35 -7.30
N ASN A 32 -4.70 -19.83 -7.89
CA ASN A 32 -3.32 -20.12 -7.49
C ASN A 32 -2.37 -19.00 -7.91
N GLY A 33 -1.20 -18.96 -7.24
CA GLY A 33 -0.22 -17.90 -7.46
C GLY A 33 0.46 -17.93 -8.84
N GLU A 34 0.60 -19.08 -9.48
CA GLU A 34 1.25 -19.16 -10.80
C GLU A 34 0.38 -18.52 -11.88
N THR A 35 -0.91 -18.89 -11.92
CA THR A 35 -1.86 -18.27 -12.86
C THR A 35 -2.09 -16.79 -12.55
N ALA A 36 -2.04 -16.41 -11.27
CA ALA A 36 -2.11 -15.01 -10.87
C ALA A 36 -0.91 -14.20 -11.38
N LEU A 37 0.31 -14.73 -11.24
CA LEU A 37 1.52 -14.09 -11.72
C LEU A 37 1.51 -13.95 -13.25
N GLN A 38 1.09 -15.00 -13.96
CA GLN A 38 0.92 -14.97 -15.42
C GLN A 38 -0.08 -13.87 -15.81
N ALA A 39 -1.29 -13.87 -15.23
CA ALA A 39 -2.30 -12.87 -15.54
C ALA A 39 -1.79 -11.43 -15.29
N ALA A 40 -1.08 -11.21 -14.16
CA ALA A 40 -0.53 -9.91 -13.81
C ALA A 40 0.59 -9.43 -14.74
N THR A 41 1.25 -10.34 -15.47
CA THR A 41 2.26 -9.98 -16.48
C THR A 41 1.65 -9.76 -17.87
N GLU A 42 0.53 -10.42 -18.17
CA GLU A 42 -0.14 -10.33 -19.48
C GLU A 42 -1.03 -9.08 -19.60
N MET A 43 -1.61 -8.62 -18.48
CA MET A 43 -2.49 -7.45 -18.47
C MET A 43 -2.33 -6.59 -17.22
N PRO A 44 -2.51 -5.26 -17.33
CA PRO A 44 -2.42 -4.38 -16.16
C PRO A 44 -3.65 -4.53 -15.26
N PHE A 45 -3.40 -4.62 -13.95
CA PHE A 45 -4.42 -4.53 -12.91
C PHE A 45 -4.18 -3.30 -12.04
N ASP A 46 -5.26 -2.62 -11.66
CA ASP A 46 -5.21 -1.49 -10.74
C ASP A 46 -4.96 -1.97 -9.30
N LEU A 47 -5.57 -3.12 -8.94
CA LEU A 47 -5.51 -3.73 -7.63
C LEU A 47 -5.40 -5.26 -7.76
N ILE A 48 -4.64 -5.87 -6.87
CA ILE A 48 -4.56 -7.33 -6.69
C ILE A 48 -4.99 -7.65 -5.26
N VAL A 49 -6.04 -8.44 -5.09
CA VAL A 49 -6.49 -8.97 -3.80
C VAL A 49 -5.89 -10.37 -3.66
N ILE A 50 -5.08 -10.59 -2.63
CA ILE A 50 -4.31 -11.85 -2.46
C ILE A 50 -4.64 -12.47 -1.12
N ASP A 51 -5.19 -13.68 -1.11
CA ASP A 51 -5.14 -14.52 0.09
C ASP A 51 -3.73 -15.03 0.33
N ILE A 52 -3.28 -15.10 1.58
CA ILE A 52 -1.96 -15.67 1.91
C ILE A 52 -2.00 -17.18 2.10
N GLY A 53 -3.17 -17.76 2.30
CA GLY A 53 -3.36 -19.14 2.75
C GLY A 53 -3.44 -20.20 1.65
N PHE A 54 -3.24 -19.89 0.37
CA PHE A 54 -3.38 -20.89 -0.68
C PHE A 54 -2.14 -21.78 -0.86
N PRO A 55 -2.33 -23.03 -1.35
CA PRO A 55 -1.26 -24.03 -1.42
C PRO A 55 -0.22 -23.73 -2.53
N ARG A 56 0.98 -24.33 -2.41
CA ARG A 56 2.14 -24.27 -3.31
C ARG A 56 2.91 -22.95 -3.26
N MET A 57 2.44 -21.90 -3.92
CA MET A 57 3.03 -20.56 -3.84
C MET A 57 2.16 -19.73 -2.89
N ASN A 58 2.62 -19.43 -1.67
CA ASN A 58 1.84 -18.62 -0.74
C ASN A 58 1.74 -17.15 -1.21
N GLY A 59 0.76 -16.40 -0.66
CA GLY A 59 0.50 -15.02 -1.08
C GLY A 59 1.68 -14.07 -0.91
N PHE A 60 2.55 -14.30 0.08
CA PHE A 60 3.77 -13.50 0.27
C PHE A 60 4.82 -13.74 -0.81
N GLU A 61 4.96 -14.98 -1.27
CA GLU A 61 5.86 -15.30 -2.37
C GLU A 61 5.35 -14.70 -3.69
N LEU A 62 4.03 -14.76 -3.93
CA LEU A 62 3.41 -14.07 -5.06
C LEU A 62 3.68 -12.57 -4.99
N LEU A 63 3.42 -11.91 -3.85
CA LEU A 63 3.68 -10.48 -3.67
C LEU A 63 5.15 -10.12 -3.95
N ARG A 64 6.08 -10.91 -3.43
CA ARG A 64 7.52 -10.71 -3.68
C ARG A 64 7.85 -10.76 -5.17
N ARG A 65 7.30 -11.73 -5.91
CA ARG A 65 7.50 -11.86 -7.37
C ARG A 65 6.87 -10.70 -8.14
N LEU A 66 5.65 -10.30 -7.78
CA LEU A 66 5.01 -9.12 -8.39
C LEU A 66 5.87 -7.86 -8.23
N ARG A 67 6.44 -7.65 -7.05
CA ARG A 67 7.32 -6.51 -6.76
C ARG A 67 8.67 -6.62 -7.45
N SER A 68 9.25 -7.83 -7.59
CA SER A 68 10.50 -8.03 -8.34
C SER A 68 10.33 -7.74 -9.84
N LEU A 69 9.14 -7.93 -10.38
CA LEU A 69 8.78 -7.56 -11.75
C LEU A 69 8.38 -6.08 -11.91
N HIS A 70 8.55 -5.27 -10.86
CA HIS A 70 8.22 -3.85 -10.83
C HIS A 70 6.75 -3.54 -11.17
N LEU A 71 5.85 -4.49 -10.95
CA LEU A 71 4.42 -4.27 -11.17
C LEU A 71 3.88 -3.30 -10.11
N LYS A 72 3.23 -2.24 -10.60
CA LYS A 72 2.75 -1.12 -9.78
C LYS A 72 1.34 -1.32 -9.21
N SER A 73 0.68 -2.43 -9.56
CA SER A 73 -0.63 -2.76 -9.01
C SER A 73 -0.63 -2.66 -7.49
N ARG A 74 -1.67 -2.08 -6.94
CA ARG A 74 -1.88 -2.07 -5.49
C ARG A 74 -2.16 -3.49 -5.01
N VAL A 75 -1.85 -3.77 -3.76
CA VAL A 75 -2.07 -5.11 -3.20
C VAL A 75 -2.82 -5.00 -1.88
N LEU A 76 -3.99 -5.63 -1.83
CA LEU A 76 -4.76 -5.91 -0.62
C LEU A 76 -4.54 -7.37 -0.22
N ILE A 77 -4.03 -7.60 0.98
CA ILE A 77 -3.84 -8.96 1.51
C ILE A 77 -5.07 -9.39 2.30
N LEU A 78 -5.57 -10.60 2.02
CA LEU A 78 -6.51 -11.30 2.88
C LEU A 78 -5.71 -12.24 3.81
N THR A 79 -5.97 -12.18 5.11
CA THR A 79 -5.19 -12.95 6.11
C THR A 79 -6.08 -13.53 7.20
N ALA A 80 -5.69 -14.66 7.80
CA ALA A 80 -6.37 -15.21 8.96
C ALA A 80 -6.22 -14.27 10.19
N ARG A 81 -7.23 -14.26 11.05
CA ARG A 81 -7.27 -13.42 12.25
C ARG A 81 -6.21 -13.89 13.26
N GLY A 82 -5.32 -12.98 13.67
CA GLY A 82 -4.39 -13.22 14.80
C GLY A 82 -2.91 -13.09 14.50
N GLU A 83 -2.50 -13.05 13.24
CA GLU A 83 -1.07 -13.00 12.89
C GLU A 83 -0.61 -11.56 12.61
N ILE A 84 -0.35 -10.80 13.69
CA ILE A 84 0.28 -9.46 13.60
C ILE A 84 1.59 -9.55 12.80
N GLN A 85 2.31 -10.66 12.91
CA GLN A 85 3.55 -10.90 12.19
C GLN A 85 3.33 -10.96 10.67
N ASP A 86 2.26 -11.59 10.19
CA ASP A 86 1.93 -11.66 8.77
C ASP A 86 1.53 -10.30 8.19
N ARG A 87 0.83 -9.49 8.98
CA ARG A 87 0.50 -8.11 8.59
C ARG A 87 1.75 -7.27 8.39
N VAL A 88 2.68 -7.33 9.34
CA VAL A 88 3.97 -6.63 9.25
C VAL A 88 4.79 -7.15 8.07
N ALA A 89 4.87 -8.46 7.89
CA ALA A 89 5.59 -9.08 6.79
C ALA A 89 5.01 -8.69 5.42
N GLY A 90 3.69 -8.74 5.24
CA GLY A 90 3.02 -8.34 4.01
C GLY A 90 3.27 -6.88 3.65
N LEU A 91 3.16 -5.98 4.62
CA LEU A 91 3.45 -4.56 4.43
C LEU A 91 4.93 -4.31 4.13
N GLN A 92 5.86 -5.02 4.79
CA GLN A 92 7.30 -4.95 4.48
C GLN A 92 7.61 -5.42 3.06
N LEU A 93 6.88 -6.40 2.55
CA LEU A 93 7.01 -6.91 1.19
C LEU A 93 6.38 -6.02 0.12
N GLY A 94 5.62 -4.99 0.50
CA GLY A 94 5.03 -4.03 -0.44
C GLY A 94 3.52 -4.13 -0.64
N ALA A 95 2.80 -4.81 0.25
CA ALA A 95 1.34 -4.67 0.29
C ALA A 95 0.94 -3.24 0.66
N ASP A 96 -0.22 -2.80 0.18
CA ASP A 96 -0.75 -1.46 0.41
C ASP A 96 -1.75 -1.44 1.56
N ASP A 97 -2.51 -2.54 1.74
CA ASP A 97 -3.44 -2.74 2.86
C ASP A 97 -3.64 -4.23 3.13
N TYR A 98 -4.35 -4.57 4.21
CA TYR A 98 -4.73 -5.92 4.57
C TYR A 98 -6.17 -5.97 5.10
N LEU A 99 -6.80 -7.16 5.01
CA LEU A 99 -8.13 -7.43 5.53
C LEU A 99 -8.12 -8.78 6.24
N ALA A 100 -8.48 -8.78 7.52
CA ALA A 100 -8.49 -10.00 8.33
C ALA A 100 -9.75 -10.83 8.08
N LYS A 101 -9.61 -12.12 7.87
CA LYS A 101 -10.72 -13.09 7.83
C LYS A 101 -11.15 -13.43 9.27
N PRO A 102 -12.47 -13.53 9.58
CA PRO A 102 -13.60 -13.29 8.68
C PRO A 102 -13.91 -11.79 8.50
N PHE A 103 -14.29 -11.40 7.29
CA PHE A 103 -14.66 -10.03 6.94
C PHE A 103 -16.04 -9.97 6.27
N SER A 104 -16.65 -8.78 6.24
CA SER A 104 -17.84 -8.54 5.46
C SER A 104 -17.50 -8.13 4.03
N MET A 105 -18.38 -8.46 3.07
CA MET A 105 -18.19 -8.00 1.69
C MET A 105 -18.23 -6.47 1.59
N ALA A 106 -19.01 -5.82 2.44
CA ALA A 106 -19.04 -4.36 2.50
C ALA A 106 -17.68 -3.76 2.93
N GLU A 107 -16.98 -4.39 3.87
CA GLU A 107 -15.64 -3.98 4.29
C GLU A 107 -14.62 -4.19 3.15
N LEU A 108 -14.68 -5.35 2.47
CA LEU A 108 -13.82 -5.60 1.31
C LEU A 108 -14.00 -4.52 0.25
N VAL A 109 -15.25 -4.21 -0.16
CA VAL A 109 -15.54 -3.19 -1.17
C VAL A 109 -15.06 -1.82 -0.70
N ALA A 110 -15.30 -1.45 0.55
CA ALA A 110 -14.85 -0.16 1.09
C ALA A 110 -13.32 0.00 1.04
N ARG A 111 -12.54 -1.07 1.34
CA ARG A 111 -11.07 -1.07 1.24
C ARG A 111 -10.59 -1.03 -0.21
N VAL A 112 -11.25 -1.78 -1.09
CA VAL A 112 -11.00 -1.74 -2.54
C VAL A 112 -11.22 -0.34 -3.09
N ASP A 113 -12.33 0.31 -2.73
CA ASP A 113 -12.63 1.68 -3.13
C ASP A 113 -11.61 2.67 -2.55
N ALA A 114 -11.24 2.52 -1.28
CA ALA A 114 -10.23 3.36 -0.65
C ALA A 114 -8.87 3.26 -1.35
N LEU A 115 -8.47 2.04 -1.72
CA LEU A 115 -7.28 1.83 -2.54
C LEU A 115 -7.45 2.37 -3.97
N GLY A 116 -8.68 2.47 -4.48
CA GLY A 116 -9.02 3.03 -5.80
C GLY A 116 -8.98 4.55 -5.88
N ARG A 117 -9.19 5.22 -4.77
CA ARG A 117 -9.26 6.68 -4.75
C ARG A 117 -7.87 7.30 -4.89
N TYR A 118 -7.67 8.05 -5.97
CA TYR A 118 -6.62 9.05 -6.06
C TYR A 118 -7.26 10.40 -5.77
N PRO A 119 -6.73 11.19 -4.84
CA PRO A 119 -7.15 12.58 -4.78
C PRO A 119 -6.80 13.26 -6.11
N GLU A 120 -7.80 13.77 -6.82
CA GLU A 120 -7.59 14.70 -7.92
C GLU A 120 -7.12 16.04 -7.32
N GLU A 121 -5.82 16.24 -7.24
CA GLU A 121 -5.25 17.55 -6.89
C GLU A 121 -4.56 18.16 -8.12
N PRO A 122 -4.61 19.51 -8.26
CA PRO A 122 -3.91 20.17 -9.36
C PRO A 122 -2.41 19.87 -9.31
N VAL A 123 -1.75 19.99 -10.47
CA VAL A 123 -0.31 19.73 -10.67
C VAL A 123 0.52 20.54 -9.67
N VAL A 124 0.93 19.91 -8.59
CA VAL A 124 1.81 20.54 -7.60
C VAL A 124 2.97 19.61 -7.33
N THR A 125 4.15 20.15 -7.47
CA THR A 125 5.40 19.49 -7.08
C THR A 125 5.83 20.01 -5.73
N TRP A 126 6.02 19.13 -4.74
CA TRP A 126 6.53 19.53 -3.43
C TRP A 126 8.02 19.23 -3.30
N HIS A 127 8.74 20.11 -2.64
CA HIS A 127 10.18 19.99 -2.46
C HIS A 127 10.56 20.02 -0.98
N VAL A 128 11.43 19.09 -0.57
CA VAL A 128 12.09 19.12 0.74
C VAL A 128 13.55 18.69 0.55
N GLY A 129 14.48 19.63 0.66
CA GLY A 129 15.87 19.41 0.34
C GLY A 129 16.03 18.93 -1.10
N THR A 130 16.64 17.76 -1.29
CA THR A 130 16.85 17.15 -2.61
C THR A 130 15.67 16.29 -3.10
N LEU A 131 14.60 16.17 -2.31
CA LEU A 131 13.40 15.42 -2.71
C LEU A 131 12.44 16.30 -3.48
N THR A 132 11.89 15.74 -4.55
CA THR A 132 10.80 16.29 -5.35
C THR A 132 9.69 15.27 -5.44
N LEU A 133 8.51 15.57 -4.88
CA LEU A 133 7.32 14.74 -4.93
C LEU A 133 6.35 15.31 -5.96
N ASP A 134 6.12 14.57 -7.06
CA ASP A 134 5.11 14.89 -8.07
C ASP A 134 3.78 14.27 -7.63
N LEU A 135 2.80 15.12 -7.37
CA LEU A 135 1.48 14.71 -6.87
C LEU A 135 0.54 14.18 -7.96
N ILE A 136 0.81 14.48 -9.24
CA ILE A 136 0.01 13.96 -10.34
C ILE A 136 0.51 12.60 -10.78
N ASN A 137 1.82 12.54 -11.08
CA ASN A 137 2.41 11.31 -11.59
C ASN A 137 2.69 10.32 -10.45
N HIS A 138 2.47 10.72 -9.19
CA HIS A 138 2.79 9.94 -7.99
C HIS A 138 4.25 9.47 -7.99
N GLU A 139 5.15 10.35 -8.39
CA GLU A 139 6.56 10.07 -8.51
C GLU A 139 7.36 10.80 -7.43
N LEU A 140 8.34 10.10 -6.88
CA LEU A 140 9.35 10.68 -6.00
C LEU A 140 10.69 10.70 -6.72
N HIS A 141 11.33 11.84 -6.71
CA HIS A 141 12.69 12.01 -7.22
C HIS A 141 13.61 12.52 -6.12
N ARG A 142 14.84 12.06 -6.13
CA ARG A 142 15.94 12.64 -5.36
C ARG A 142 17.03 13.13 -6.33
N GLY A 143 17.05 14.42 -6.58
CA GLY A 143 17.82 14.95 -7.71
C GLY A 143 17.33 14.35 -9.03
N ALA A 144 18.22 13.71 -9.79
CA ALA A 144 17.88 13.01 -11.02
C ALA A 144 17.40 11.56 -10.83
N GLN A 145 17.50 11.01 -9.63
CA GLN A 145 17.15 9.62 -9.35
C GLN A 145 15.66 9.49 -9.01
N ARG A 146 14.92 8.69 -9.78
CA ARG A 146 13.56 8.28 -9.45
C ARG A 146 13.55 7.23 -8.34
N ILE A 147 12.62 7.34 -7.39
CA ILE A 147 12.42 6.42 -6.27
C ILE A 147 11.01 5.85 -6.38
N ASP A 148 10.89 4.54 -6.57
CA ASP A 148 9.60 3.88 -6.67
C ASP A 148 8.95 3.76 -5.29
N LEU A 149 7.72 4.26 -5.17
CA LEU A 149 6.91 4.19 -3.96
C LEU A 149 5.67 3.33 -4.19
N SER A 150 5.27 2.57 -3.17
CA SER A 150 3.90 2.06 -3.11
C SER A 150 2.92 3.21 -2.82
N VAL A 151 1.64 2.99 -3.06
CA VAL A 151 0.60 4.01 -2.81
C VAL A 151 0.63 4.50 -1.37
N ARG A 152 0.78 3.59 -0.40
CA ARG A 152 0.81 3.97 1.03
C ARG A 152 2.09 4.70 1.42
N GLU A 153 3.24 4.34 0.87
CA GLU A 153 4.48 5.11 1.05
C GLU A 153 4.32 6.53 0.51
N PHE A 154 3.72 6.66 -0.69
CA PHE A 154 3.42 7.96 -1.27
C PHE A 154 2.49 8.77 -0.36
N MET A 155 1.39 8.19 0.14
CA MET A 155 0.45 8.89 1.02
C MET A 155 1.09 9.34 2.34
N VAL A 156 1.90 8.49 2.98
CA VAL A 156 2.64 8.88 4.19
C VAL A 156 3.61 10.02 3.89
N LEU A 157 4.36 9.91 2.80
CA LEU A 157 5.32 10.94 2.39
C LEU A 157 4.60 12.25 2.04
N LYS A 158 3.47 12.18 1.34
CA LYS A 158 2.62 13.34 1.02
C LYS A 158 2.20 14.09 2.28
N VAL A 159 1.73 13.38 3.32
CA VAL A 159 1.37 14.02 4.60
C VAL A 159 2.56 14.74 5.22
N LEU A 160 3.72 14.09 5.24
CA LEU A 160 4.94 14.69 5.81
C LEU A 160 5.42 15.90 5.00
N MET A 161 5.42 15.82 3.66
CA MET A 161 5.92 16.87 2.77
C MET A 161 4.96 18.05 2.62
N ARG A 162 3.70 17.91 3.00
CA ARG A 162 2.73 19.01 3.02
C ARG A 162 3.09 20.08 4.06
N GLU A 163 3.64 19.66 5.20
CA GLU A 163 4.01 20.54 6.31
C GLU A 163 5.45 20.21 6.77
N PRO A 164 6.49 20.58 6.00
CA PRO A 164 7.88 20.26 6.33
C PRO A 164 8.28 20.86 7.68
N GLY A 165 8.97 20.06 8.49
CA GLY A 165 9.38 20.46 9.85
C GLY A 165 8.35 20.22 10.95
N ARG A 166 7.07 20.04 10.60
CA ARG A 166 6.05 19.62 11.57
C ARG A 166 6.32 18.18 12.02
N VAL A 167 6.12 17.93 13.31
CA VAL A 167 6.16 16.57 13.88
C VAL A 167 4.75 16.01 13.91
N PHE A 168 4.54 14.90 13.24
CA PHE A 168 3.27 14.17 13.22
C PHE A 168 3.36 13.00 14.18
N THR A 169 2.37 12.83 15.06
CA THR A 169 2.25 11.62 15.84
C THR A 169 1.90 10.43 14.94
N ARG A 170 2.19 9.21 15.38
CA ARG A 170 1.84 8.00 14.63
C ARG A 170 0.34 7.85 14.43
N THR A 171 -0.43 8.20 15.46
CA THR A 171 -1.90 8.21 15.39
C THR A 171 -2.38 9.19 14.33
N GLU A 172 -1.86 10.42 14.32
CA GLU A 172 -2.22 11.44 13.34
C GLU A 172 -1.85 11.02 11.90
N LEU A 173 -0.68 10.41 11.68
CA LEU A 173 -0.31 9.85 10.38
C LEU A 173 -1.24 8.73 9.97
N CYS A 174 -1.60 7.85 10.92
CA CYS A 174 -2.53 6.77 10.69
C CYS A 174 -3.91 7.30 10.25
N GLU A 175 -4.47 8.24 10.97
CA GLU A 175 -5.77 8.86 10.68
C GLU A 175 -5.79 9.56 9.30
N ARG A 176 -4.71 10.23 8.92
CA ARG A 176 -4.62 10.96 7.64
C ARG A 176 -4.38 10.07 6.41
N VAL A 177 -3.79 8.90 6.61
CA VAL A 177 -3.43 7.98 5.52
C VAL A 177 -4.43 6.84 5.38
N TRP A 178 -5.08 6.44 6.49
CA TRP A 178 -6.09 5.39 6.53
C TRP A 178 -7.40 5.93 7.09
N GLU A 179 -8.40 6.09 6.25
CA GLU A 179 -9.69 6.75 6.57
C GLU A 179 -10.55 6.01 7.62
N HIS A 180 -10.20 4.79 8.01
CA HIS A 180 -10.99 3.95 8.93
C HIS A 180 -10.27 3.77 10.27
N GLN A 181 -10.75 4.48 11.30
CA GLN A 181 -10.09 4.68 12.60
C GLN A 181 -9.95 3.44 13.51
N HIS A 182 -10.61 2.32 13.25
CA HIS A 182 -10.78 1.31 14.31
C HIS A 182 -9.85 0.09 14.27
N GLU A 183 -8.99 -0.06 13.26
CA GLU A 183 -8.19 -1.28 13.11
C GLU A 183 -6.68 -1.08 12.86
N TYR A 184 -6.22 0.16 12.69
CA TYR A 184 -4.82 0.39 12.35
C TYR A 184 -3.95 0.61 13.59
N ASP A 185 -3.06 -0.34 13.85
CA ASP A 185 -2.02 -0.20 14.86
C ASP A 185 -1.00 0.88 14.42
N ALA A 186 -0.64 1.76 15.34
CA ALA A 186 0.43 2.74 15.15
C ALA A 186 1.77 2.12 14.68
N LYS A 187 1.95 0.81 14.86
CA LYS A 187 3.08 0.02 14.32
C LYS A 187 3.13 -0.01 12.80
N LEU A 188 1.98 0.13 12.11
CA LEU A 188 1.96 0.16 10.64
C LEU A 188 2.70 1.39 10.10
N VAL A 189 2.51 2.53 10.73
CA VAL A 189 3.22 3.77 10.38
C VAL A 189 4.73 3.58 10.47
N GLU A 190 5.22 2.89 11.51
CA GLU A 190 6.66 2.60 11.66
C GLU A 190 7.24 1.81 10.49
N VAL A 191 6.47 0.84 9.97
CA VAL A 191 6.90 0.05 8.81
C VAL A 191 7.08 0.93 7.59
N PHE A 192 6.09 1.78 7.27
CA PHE A 192 6.16 2.68 6.11
C PHE A 192 7.25 3.75 6.26
N ILE A 193 7.40 4.34 7.45
CA ILE A 193 8.51 5.26 7.75
C ILE A 193 9.87 4.57 7.58
N GLY A 194 10.01 3.34 8.08
CA GLY A 194 11.25 2.56 7.90
C GLY A 194 11.58 2.28 6.44
N ARG A 195 10.57 1.92 5.64
CA ARG A 195 10.71 1.69 4.19
C ARG A 195 11.07 2.97 3.44
N LEU A 196 10.37 4.08 3.74
CA LEU A 196 10.67 5.39 3.15
C LEU A 196 12.11 5.82 3.42
N ARG A 197 12.60 5.67 4.66
CA ARG A 197 13.99 5.99 5.01
C ARG A 197 14.99 5.19 4.17
N LYS A 198 14.76 3.87 4.01
CA LYS A 198 15.62 3.02 3.19
C LYS A 198 15.63 3.45 1.72
N LYS A 199 14.46 3.80 1.17
CA LYS A 199 14.32 4.20 -0.23
C LYS A 199 14.89 5.60 -0.51
N ILE A 200 14.62 6.53 0.39
CA ILE A 200 15.11 7.91 0.29
C ILE A 200 16.64 7.95 0.48
N GLY A 201 17.20 7.17 1.40
CA GLY A 201 18.66 7.10 1.63
C GLY A 201 19.24 8.33 2.34
N GLU A 202 20.55 8.53 2.18
CA GLU A 202 21.33 9.58 2.87
C GLU A 202 21.46 10.88 2.03
N PRO A 203 21.55 12.06 2.65
CA PRO A 203 21.35 12.31 4.08
C PRO A 203 19.87 12.14 4.49
N PRO A 204 19.60 11.70 5.74
CA PRO A 204 18.26 11.34 6.19
C PRO A 204 17.38 12.59 6.33
N LEU A 205 16.31 12.67 5.56
CA LEU A 205 15.33 13.76 5.61
C LEU A 205 14.16 13.47 6.54
N ILE A 206 13.76 12.17 6.67
CA ILE A 206 12.73 11.76 7.62
C ILE A 206 13.39 11.43 8.98
N ARG A 207 12.98 12.16 10.02
CA ARG A 207 13.54 12.03 11.37
C ARG A 207 12.45 11.69 12.39
N THR A 208 12.80 10.86 13.38
CA THR A 208 11.93 10.61 14.54
C THR A 208 12.30 11.57 15.68
N VAL A 209 11.30 12.27 16.17
CA VAL A 209 11.37 12.98 17.43
C VAL A 209 10.93 12.00 18.53
N ARG A 210 11.86 11.58 19.37
CA ARG A 210 11.63 10.56 20.41
C ARG A 210 10.38 10.88 21.24
N ARG A 211 9.51 9.90 21.42
CA ARG A 211 8.24 9.97 22.17
C ARG A 211 7.19 10.93 21.61
N VAL A 212 7.42 11.55 20.44
CA VAL A 212 6.48 12.49 19.81
C VAL A 212 5.98 11.95 18.50
N GLY A 213 6.88 11.70 17.52
CA GLY A 213 6.45 11.26 16.19
C GLY A 213 7.53 11.42 15.13
N ASP A 214 7.11 11.51 13.88
CA ASP A 214 8.01 11.61 12.72
C ASP A 214 7.82 12.94 11.98
N THR A 215 8.88 13.43 11.38
CA THR A 215 8.90 14.68 10.62
C THR A 215 9.81 14.55 9.40
N ILE A 216 9.54 15.33 8.35
CA ILE A 216 10.45 15.51 7.22
C ILE A 216 11.00 16.93 7.23
N ARG A 217 12.30 17.08 7.11
CA ARG A 217 12.96 18.39 7.02
C ARG A 217 14.34 18.27 6.40
N GLU A 218 14.79 19.35 5.80
CA GLU A 218 16.15 19.47 5.34
C GLU A 218 17.14 19.40 6.50
N THR A 219 18.26 18.73 6.27
CA THR A 219 19.37 18.72 7.23
C THR A 219 20.08 20.06 7.11
N ARG A 220 19.91 20.96 8.10
CA ARG A 220 20.82 22.12 8.19
C ARG A 220 22.22 21.57 8.46
N VAL A 221 23.12 21.83 7.54
CA VAL A 221 24.57 21.64 7.69
C VAL A 221 25.08 22.64 8.73
#